data_adafc86c7052ccec512a8e11583baed6
#
_entry.id   adafc86c7052ccec512a8e11583baed6
#
_cell.length_a   1.000
_cell.length_b   1.000
_cell.length_c   1.000
_cell.angle_alpha   90.00
_cell.angle_beta   90.00
_cell.angle_gamma   90.00
#
_symmetry.space_group_name_H-M   'P 1'
#
loop_
_entity.id
_entity.type
_entity.pdbx_description
1 polymer ?
#
loop_
_entity_poly.entity_id
_entity_poly.type
_entity_poly.pdbx_seq_one_letter_code
_entity_poly.pdbx_strand_id
1 'polypeptide(L)'
;KDMIIRGGENIYPREIEEFLYKLEGIKDVQVAGIPSKRYGEAVGAFIILHEGVEMNEFDVREFCEGKIARYKIPKYIFFVKEFPMTGSGKIQKYKLKDVGLELCKKQGIEII
;
A
#
# COMPACT_ATOMS: atom_id res chain seq x y z
N LYS A 1 4.60 -9.39 14.56
CA LYS A 1 5.42 -8.50 13.79
C LYS A 1 4.85 -8.27 12.40
N ASP A 2 4.88 -7.02 11.96
CA ASP A 2 4.27 -6.67 10.68
C ASP A 2 5.17 -7.10 9.53
N MET A 3 4.67 -8.00 8.69
CA MET A 3 5.45 -8.53 7.59
C MET A 3 4.50 -9.08 6.53
N ILE A 4 4.88 -8.87 5.27
CA ILE A 4 4.15 -9.42 4.12
C ILE A 4 5.00 -10.56 3.56
N ILE A 5 4.38 -11.71 3.32
CA ILE A 5 5.08 -12.83 2.72
C ILE A 5 4.55 -13.02 1.31
N ARG A 6 5.37 -12.64 0.32
CA ARG A 6 4.99 -12.68 -1.09
C ARG A 6 5.84 -13.74 -1.79
N GLY A 7 5.23 -14.89 -2.06
CA GLY A 7 5.91 -15.95 -2.79
C GLY A 7 7.24 -16.36 -2.17
N GLY A 8 7.28 -16.41 -0.83
CA GLY A 8 8.51 -16.78 -0.12
C GLY A 8 9.41 -15.60 0.21
N GLU A 9 9.12 -14.41 -0.34
CA GLU A 9 9.91 -13.21 -0.02
C GLU A 9 9.30 -12.51 1.17
N ASN A 10 10.14 -12.18 2.15
CA ASN A 10 9.70 -11.43 3.33
C ASN A 10 9.82 -9.94 3.03
N ILE A 11 8.70 -9.24 3.14
CA ILE A 11 8.65 -7.80 2.87
C ILE A 11 8.19 -7.10 4.13
N TYR A 12 8.94 -6.09 4.55
CA TYR A 12 8.61 -5.33 5.76
C TYR A 12 7.93 -4.03 5.35
N PRO A 13 6.65 -3.87 5.69
CA PRO A 13 5.89 -2.69 5.26
C PRO A 13 6.56 -1.38 5.61
N ARG A 14 7.22 -1.31 6.77
CA ARG A 14 7.83 -0.08 7.20
C ARG A 14 8.92 0.41 6.25
N GLU A 15 9.68 -0.51 5.67
CA GLU A 15 10.71 -0.16 4.71
C GLU A 15 10.10 0.58 3.52
N ILE A 16 8.98 0.07 3.02
CA ILE A 16 8.32 0.66 1.87
C ILE A 16 7.65 1.97 2.26
N GLU A 17 7.04 2.02 3.44
CA GLU A 17 6.42 3.25 3.92
C GLU A 17 7.45 4.37 4.01
N GLU A 18 8.61 4.07 4.61
CA GLU A 18 9.65 5.08 4.76
C GLU A 18 10.16 5.57 3.41
N PHE A 19 10.26 4.65 2.46
CA PHE A 19 10.69 5.02 1.12
C PHE A 19 9.65 5.91 0.43
N LEU A 20 8.38 5.54 0.52
CA LEU A 20 7.33 6.29 -0.16
C LEU A 20 7.12 7.68 0.43
N TYR A 21 7.42 7.86 1.72
CA TYR A 21 7.35 9.21 2.30
C TYR A 21 8.27 10.20 1.62
N LYS A 22 9.28 9.73 0.90
CA LYS A 22 10.20 10.61 0.18
C LYS A 22 9.59 11.19 -1.09
N LEU A 23 8.48 10.62 -1.56
CA LEU A 23 7.81 11.13 -2.75
C LEU A 23 6.99 12.35 -2.35
N GLU A 24 7.35 13.50 -2.93
CA GLU A 24 6.69 14.75 -2.63
C GLU A 24 5.20 14.64 -2.97
N GLY A 25 4.35 15.13 -2.07
CA GLY A 25 2.91 15.07 -2.25
C GLY A 25 2.24 14.03 -1.36
N ILE A 26 2.98 13.05 -0.89
CA ILE A 26 2.44 12.04 0.02
C ILE A 26 2.43 12.59 1.43
N LYS A 27 1.24 12.69 2.01
CA LYS A 27 1.06 13.15 3.38
C LYS A 27 1.24 11.98 4.35
N ASP A 28 0.67 10.83 4.01
CA ASP A 28 0.76 9.66 4.87
C ASP A 28 0.61 8.40 4.02
N VAL A 29 1.21 7.32 4.46
CA VAL A 29 1.15 6.05 3.73
C VAL A 29 1.20 4.89 4.69
N GLN A 30 0.37 3.88 4.39
CA GLN A 30 0.38 2.62 5.11
C GLN A 30 0.52 1.51 4.08
N VAL A 31 1.34 0.52 4.37
CA VAL A 31 1.57 -0.62 3.49
C VAL A 31 1.10 -1.89 4.19
N ALA A 32 0.34 -2.71 3.49
CA ALA A 32 -0.21 -3.93 4.07
C ALA A 32 -0.29 -5.01 3.00
N GLY A 33 -0.35 -6.27 3.44
CA GLY A 33 -0.50 -7.40 2.53
C GLY A 33 -1.94 -7.53 2.08
N ILE A 34 -2.11 -7.72 0.79
CA ILE A 34 -3.41 -7.99 0.18
C ILE A 34 -3.38 -9.44 -0.29
N PRO A 35 -4.41 -10.25 -0.04
CA PRO A 35 -4.40 -11.64 -0.48
C PRO A 35 -4.12 -11.76 -1.98
N SER A 36 -3.31 -12.74 -2.33
CA SER A 36 -2.93 -12.98 -3.72
C SER A 36 -3.04 -14.47 -3.98
N LYS A 37 -3.73 -14.82 -5.06
CA LYS A 37 -3.83 -16.23 -5.45
C LYS A 37 -2.48 -16.76 -5.90
N ARG A 38 -1.67 -15.90 -6.48
CA ARG A 38 -0.39 -16.30 -7.06
C ARG A 38 0.73 -16.37 -6.03
N TYR A 39 0.77 -15.41 -5.12
CA TYR A 39 1.90 -15.25 -4.20
C TYR A 39 1.55 -15.43 -2.73
N GLY A 40 0.29 -15.69 -2.42
CA GLY A 40 -0.17 -15.70 -1.03
C GLY A 40 -0.55 -14.30 -0.59
N GLU A 41 0.41 -13.38 -0.68
CA GLU A 41 0.16 -11.96 -0.41
C GLU A 41 0.86 -11.11 -1.45
N ALA A 42 0.30 -9.93 -1.70
CA ALA A 42 0.92 -8.92 -2.55
C ALA A 42 0.96 -7.62 -1.77
N VAL A 43 1.84 -6.72 -2.20
CA VAL A 43 2.02 -5.45 -1.50
C VAL A 43 0.93 -4.47 -1.90
N GLY A 44 0.23 -3.91 -0.92
CA GLY A 44 -0.75 -2.84 -1.12
C GLY A 44 -0.30 -1.59 -0.40
N ALA A 45 -0.35 -0.45 -1.08
CA ALA A 45 -0.02 0.84 -0.49
C ALA A 45 -1.29 1.68 -0.43
N PHE A 46 -1.54 2.25 0.75
CA PHE A 46 -2.70 3.11 0.99
C PHE A 46 -2.15 4.50 1.27
N ILE A 47 -2.43 5.43 0.39
CA ILE A 47 -1.77 6.73 0.37
C ILE A 47 -2.76 7.85 0.60
N ILE A 48 -2.42 8.75 1.53
CA ILE A 48 -3.14 9.99 1.71
C ILE A 48 -2.26 11.10 1.15
N LEU A 49 -2.80 11.87 0.21
CA LEU A 49 -2.06 12.96 -0.40
C LEU A 49 -2.32 14.25 0.34
N HIS A 50 -1.35 15.17 0.27
CA HIS A 50 -1.59 16.53 0.75
C HIS A 50 -2.69 17.15 -0.08
N GLU A 51 -3.40 18.10 0.51
CA GLU A 51 -4.50 18.78 -0.17
C GLU A 51 -3.98 19.46 -1.43
N GLY A 52 -4.75 19.32 -2.53
CA GLY A 52 -4.39 19.96 -3.79
C GLY A 52 -3.41 19.17 -4.64
N VAL A 53 -2.86 18.08 -4.12
CA VAL A 53 -1.93 17.24 -4.88
C VAL A 53 -2.70 16.27 -5.75
N GLU A 54 -2.30 16.15 -7.01
CA GLU A 54 -2.81 15.15 -7.93
C GLU A 54 -1.71 14.16 -8.23
N MET A 55 -2.01 12.87 -8.06
CA MET A 55 -1.03 11.82 -8.26
C MET A 55 -1.79 10.55 -8.61
N ASN A 56 -1.24 9.73 -9.50
CA ASN A 56 -1.86 8.46 -9.85
C ASN A 56 -0.89 7.32 -9.53
N GLU A 57 -1.36 6.08 -9.70
CA GLU A 57 -0.55 4.93 -9.36
C GLU A 57 0.71 4.82 -10.21
N PHE A 58 0.64 5.30 -11.44
CA PHE A 58 1.81 5.28 -12.31
C PHE A 58 2.93 6.13 -11.70
N ASP A 59 2.59 7.30 -11.17
CA ASP A 59 3.59 8.19 -10.56
C ASP A 59 4.29 7.50 -9.40
N VAL A 60 3.54 6.75 -8.60
CA VAL A 60 4.10 6.06 -7.44
C VAL A 60 5.02 4.93 -7.89
N ARG A 61 4.57 4.12 -8.85
CA ARG A 61 5.40 3.02 -9.34
C ARG A 61 6.66 3.51 -10.02
N GLU A 62 6.56 4.58 -10.78
CA GLU A 62 7.72 5.16 -11.43
C GLU A 62 8.74 5.63 -10.41
N PHE A 63 8.28 6.20 -9.31
CA PHE A 63 9.18 6.62 -8.24
C PHE A 63 9.92 5.43 -7.64
N CYS A 64 9.30 4.26 -7.62
CA CYS A 64 9.89 3.07 -7.05
C CYS A 64 10.88 2.38 -7.99
N GLU A 65 10.67 2.51 -9.30
CA GLU A 65 11.45 1.77 -10.29
C GLU A 65 12.93 2.08 -10.17
N GLY A 66 13.72 1.00 -10.06
CA GLY A 66 15.17 1.12 -9.98
C GLY A 66 15.68 1.57 -8.63
N LYS A 67 14.81 1.82 -7.66
CA LYS A 67 15.22 2.31 -6.35
C LYS A 67 14.98 1.32 -5.23
N ILE A 68 13.97 0.46 -5.38
CA ILE A 68 13.73 -0.63 -4.44
C ILE A 68 13.57 -1.92 -5.22
N ALA A 69 13.70 -3.05 -4.55
CA ALA A 69 13.59 -4.33 -5.21
C ALA A 69 12.22 -4.46 -5.86
N ARG A 70 12.20 -5.08 -7.04
CA ARG A 70 11.00 -5.18 -7.85
C ARG A 70 9.83 -5.79 -7.10
N TYR A 71 10.10 -6.86 -6.32
CA TYR A 71 9.03 -7.55 -5.60
C TYR A 71 8.49 -6.73 -4.44
N LYS A 72 9.15 -5.63 -4.07
CA LYS A 72 8.69 -4.73 -3.02
C LYS A 72 7.82 -3.59 -3.55
N ILE A 73 7.80 -3.38 -4.87
CA ILE A 73 6.99 -2.31 -5.45
C ILE A 73 5.52 -2.66 -5.27
N PRO A 74 4.72 -1.75 -4.72
CA PRO A 74 3.31 -2.06 -4.49
C PRO A 74 2.59 -2.46 -5.75
N LYS A 75 1.90 -3.60 -5.69
CA LYS A 75 1.04 -4.04 -6.78
C LYS A 75 -0.25 -3.24 -6.78
N TYR A 76 -0.80 -3.01 -5.59
CA TYR A 76 -2.03 -2.25 -5.44
C TYR A 76 -1.70 -0.92 -4.80
N ILE A 77 -2.18 0.16 -5.40
CA ILE A 77 -1.96 1.51 -4.88
C ILE A 77 -3.31 2.18 -4.80
N PHE A 78 -3.71 2.54 -3.59
CA PHE A 78 -5.00 3.16 -3.33
C PHE A 78 -4.78 4.53 -2.71
N PHE A 79 -5.49 5.53 -3.25
CA PHE A 79 -5.46 6.87 -2.68
C PHE A 79 -6.71 6.99 -1.81
N VAL A 80 -6.52 7.22 -0.53
CA VAL A 80 -7.61 7.26 0.44
C VAL A 80 -7.57 8.56 1.22
N LYS A 81 -8.67 8.88 1.88
CA LYS A 81 -8.73 10.11 2.65
C LYS A 81 -8.38 9.89 4.11
N GLU A 82 -8.51 8.67 4.58
CA GLU A 82 -8.24 8.33 5.97
C GLU A 82 -7.93 6.83 6.07
N PHE A 83 -7.33 6.45 7.19
CA PHE A 83 -7.09 5.04 7.51
C PHE A 83 -8.06 4.60 8.61
N PRO A 84 -8.38 3.29 8.69
CA PRO A 84 -9.16 2.81 9.82
C PRO A 84 -8.41 3.08 11.13
N MET A 85 -9.09 3.64 12.12
CA MET A 85 -8.45 4.03 13.37
C MET A 85 -9.30 3.63 14.55
N THR A 86 -8.63 3.42 15.69
CA THR A 86 -9.33 3.22 16.95
C THR A 86 -9.86 4.57 17.45
N GLY A 87 -10.71 4.51 18.49
CA GLY A 87 -11.19 5.73 19.12
C GLY A 87 -10.07 6.58 19.73
N SER A 88 -8.93 5.94 20.08
CA SER A 88 -7.79 6.66 20.65
C SER A 88 -6.83 7.16 19.59
N GLY A 89 -7.15 6.98 18.30
CA GLY A 89 -6.34 7.53 17.22
C GLY A 89 -5.23 6.63 16.72
N LYS A 90 -5.26 5.36 17.05
CA LYS A 90 -4.26 4.42 16.53
C LYS A 90 -4.74 3.81 15.22
N ILE A 91 -3.84 3.69 14.25
CA ILE A 91 -4.16 3.09 12.96
C ILE A 91 -4.34 1.58 13.15
N GLN A 92 -5.48 1.06 12.69
CA GLN A 92 -5.79 -0.36 12.74
C GLN A 92 -5.32 -1.01 11.45
N LYS A 93 -4.01 -1.23 11.37
CA LYS A 93 -3.38 -1.71 10.14
C LYS A 93 -3.96 -3.03 9.67
N TYR A 94 -4.35 -3.89 10.60
CA TYR A 94 -4.91 -5.19 10.25
C TYR A 94 -6.21 -5.10 9.45
N LYS A 95 -6.89 -3.95 9.51
CA LYS A 95 -8.12 -3.74 8.73
C LYS A 95 -7.85 -3.31 7.30
N LEU A 96 -6.61 -2.93 6.99
CA LEU A 96 -6.29 -2.46 5.64
C LEU A 96 -6.45 -3.55 4.59
N LYS A 97 -6.24 -4.80 4.97
CA LYS A 97 -6.47 -5.91 4.05
C LYS A 97 -7.91 -5.88 3.54
N ASP A 98 -8.87 -5.73 4.44
CA ASP A 98 -10.28 -5.70 4.05
C ASP A 98 -10.61 -4.45 3.27
N VAL A 99 -10.03 -3.31 3.65
CA VAL A 99 -10.21 -2.06 2.90
C VAL A 99 -9.70 -2.23 1.47
N GLY A 100 -8.53 -2.86 1.32
CA GLY A 100 -7.97 -3.10 -0.01
C GLY A 100 -8.83 -4.01 -0.86
N LEU A 101 -9.35 -5.09 -0.27
CA LEU A 101 -10.23 -5.99 -1.00
C LEU A 101 -11.49 -5.29 -1.44
N GLU A 102 -12.05 -4.45 -0.58
CA GLU A 102 -13.25 -3.69 -0.90
C GLU A 102 -12.99 -2.70 -2.04
N LEU A 103 -11.84 -2.01 -1.98
CA LEU A 103 -11.49 -1.06 -3.03
C LEU A 103 -11.23 -1.76 -4.36
N CYS A 104 -10.60 -2.92 -4.35
CA CYS A 104 -10.41 -3.70 -5.57
C CYS A 104 -11.75 -4.05 -6.18
N LYS A 105 -12.70 -4.49 -5.34
CA LYS A 105 -14.02 -4.84 -5.82
C LYS A 105 -14.72 -3.64 -6.46
N LYS A 106 -14.65 -2.49 -5.78
CA LYS A 106 -15.28 -1.27 -6.29
C LYS A 106 -14.69 -0.80 -7.59
N GLN A 107 -13.38 -0.95 -7.75
CA GLN A 107 -12.66 -0.45 -8.92
C GLN A 107 -12.54 -1.48 -10.02
N GLY A 108 -13.11 -2.67 -9.82
CA GLY A 108 -13.04 -3.71 -10.82
C GLY A 108 -11.65 -4.30 -10.99
N ILE A 109 -10.83 -4.24 -9.95
CA ILE A 109 -9.47 -4.78 -9.99
C ILE A 109 -9.52 -6.24 -9.56
N GLU A 110 -8.99 -7.10 -10.41
CA GLU A 110 -8.98 -8.53 -10.13
C GLU A 110 -7.86 -8.89 -9.16
N ILE A 111 -8.17 -9.75 -8.20
CA ILE A 111 -7.19 -10.27 -7.26
C ILE A 111 -6.54 -11.50 -7.90
N ILE A 112 -5.26 -11.43 -8.16
CA ILE A 112 -4.51 -12.56 -8.74
C ILE A 112 -3.29 -12.92 -7.83
#